data_6b42759a868c0f7b75ddf3472c5c7013
#
_entry.id   6b42759a868c0f7b75ddf3472c5c7013
#
_cell.length_a   1.000
_cell.length_b   1.000
_cell.length_c   1.000
_cell.angle_alpha   90.00
_cell.angle_beta   90.00
_cell.angle_gamma   90.00
#
_symmetry.space_group_name_H-M   'P 1'
#
loop_
_entity.id
_entity.type
_entity.pdbx_description
1 polymer ?
#
loop_
_entity_poly.entity_id
_entity_poly.type
_entity_poly.pdbx_seq_one_letter_code
_entity_poly.pdbx_strand_id
1 'polypeptide(L)'
;FLNEIKEKYSLYMDIKPNLFSEPLGEEAKLLKTLEGVNDCHDLIARCRMVKQDEEIEEIKKAISVTNKGIKALMENIKPGLYEYQVESYFDQQIKFNGASGIAFKTIAASGANGCILHYHTNNTIIKDNDLVLFDLGAEYNLYKSDITRTIPANGKYTARQKEIYNIVLNG
;
A
#
# COMPACT_ATOMS: atom_id res chain seq x y z
N PHE A 1 -35.12 13.52 -9.98
CA PHE A 1 -34.27 13.95 -8.86
C PHE A 1 -33.02 14.67 -9.31
N LEU A 2 -32.09 14.06 -10.11
CA LEU A 2 -30.86 14.74 -10.57
C LEU A 2 -31.15 15.94 -11.47
N ASN A 3 -32.12 15.88 -12.35
CA ASN A 3 -32.50 17.00 -13.19
C ASN A 3 -33.08 18.18 -12.41
N GLU A 4 -33.88 17.88 -11.36
CA GLU A 4 -34.43 18.90 -10.46
C GLU A 4 -33.33 19.59 -9.63
N ILE A 5 -32.31 18.86 -9.23
CA ILE A 5 -31.15 19.41 -8.51
C ILE A 5 -30.35 20.33 -9.44
N LYS A 6 -30.11 19.94 -10.68
CA LYS A 6 -29.38 20.74 -11.68
C LYS A 6 -30.01 22.09 -11.97
N GLU A 7 -31.34 22.21 -11.90
CA GLU A 7 -32.03 23.49 -12.11
C GLU A 7 -31.72 24.50 -10.98
N LYS A 8 -31.34 24.02 -9.80
CA LYS A 8 -31.09 24.85 -8.61
C LYS A 8 -29.62 24.95 -8.21
N TYR A 9 -28.80 23.97 -8.58
CA TYR A 9 -27.42 23.84 -8.11
C TYR A 9 -26.48 23.44 -9.23
N SER A 10 -25.25 23.97 -9.20
CA SER A 10 -24.14 23.45 -10.01
C SER A 10 -23.63 22.16 -9.37
N LEU A 11 -23.56 21.08 -10.14
CA LEU A 11 -23.04 19.79 -9.66
C LEU A 11 -21.54 19.70 -9.97
N TYR A 12 -20.77 19.28 -8.97
CA TYR A 12 -19.33 19.04 -9.09
C TYR A 12 -19.01 17.62 -8.67
N MET A 13 -18.10 16.96 -9.39
CA MET A 13 -17.68 15.61 -9.11
C MET A 13 -16.27 15.36 -9.62
N ASP A 14 -15.52 14.49 -8.94
CA ASP A 14 -14.24 13.99 -9.45
C ASP A 14 -14.51 12.92 -10.52
N ILE A 15 -14.40 13.32 -11.80
CA ILE A 15 -14.71 12.46 -12.95
C ILE A 15 -13.49 12.10 -13.78
N LYS A 16 -12.30 12.60 -13.44
CA LYS A 16 -11.05 12.17 -14.11
C LYS A 16 -10.59 10.82 -13.57
N PRO A 17 -10.28 9.86 -14.47
CA PRO A 17 -9.64 8.63 -14.01
C PRO A 17 -8.25 8.95 -13.45
N ASN A 18 -7.94 8.42 -12.29
CA ASN A 18 -6.56 8.38 -11.83
C ASN A 18 -5.73 7.53 -12.82
N LEU A 19 -4.55 8.01 -13.22
CA LEU A 19 -3.65 7.30 -14.15
C LEU A 19 -3.25 5.89 -13.64
N PHE A 20 -3.38 5.65 -12.33
CA PHE A 20 -2.97 4.41 -11.66
C PHE A 20 -4.10 3.68 -10.95
N SER A 21 -5.34 4.16 -11.05
CA SER A 21 -6.49 3.52 -10.43
C SER A 21 -7.26 2.65 -11.43
N GLU A 22 -8.02 1.72 -10.89
CA GLU A 22 -8.98 0.92 -11.65
C GLU A 22 -9.94 1.84 -12.45
N PRO A 23 -10.50 1.32 -13.55
CA PRO A 23 -11.47 2.08 -14.33
C PRO A 23 -12.59 2.59 -13.41
N LEU A 24 -13.03 3.82 -13.69
CA LEU A 24 -14.14 4.45 -12.96
C LEU A 24 -15.27 3.45 -12.71
N GLY A 25 -15.75 3.38 -11.48
CA GLY A 25 -16.93 2.58 -11.15
C GLY A 25 -18.13 2.92 -12.02
N GLU A 26 -19.11 2.05 -12.11
CA GLU A 26 -20.29 2.22 -12.94
C GLU A 26 -21.03 3.53 -12.63
N GLU A 27 -21.05 3.97 -11.38
CA GLU A 27 -21.63 5.24 -10.94
C GLU A 27 -20.90 6.43 -11.56
N ALA A 28 -19.58 6.42 -11.59
CA ALA A 28 -18.80 7.49 -12.18
C ALA A 28 -18.89 7.50 -13.71
N LYS A 29 -19.06 6.34 -14.36
CA LYS A 29 -19.35 6.24 -15.78
C LYS A 29 -20.72 6.83 -16.09
N LEU A 30 -21.74 6.49 -15.30
CA LEU A 30 -23.08 7.04 -15.44
C LEU A 30 -23.08 8.56 -15.28
N LEU A 31 -22.38 9.07 -14.28
CA LEU A 31 -22.32 10.50 -13.99
C LEU A 31 -21.58 11.29 -15.08
N LYS A 32 -20.60 10.69 -15.78
CA LYS A 32 -20.00 11.28 -16.98
C LYS A 32 -20.97 11.49 -18.13
N THR A 33 -22.03 10.70 -18.21
CA THR A 33 -23.05 10.83 -19.25
C THR A 33 -24.05 11.95 -18.96
N LEU A 34 -24.03 12.50 -17.73
CA LEU A 34 -24.94 13.57 -17.33
C LEU A 34 -24.41 14.94 -17.80
N GLU A 35 -25.14 15.60 -18.66
CA GLU A 35 -24.84 16.99 -19.05
C GLU A 35 -24.85 17.91 -17.82
N GLY A 36 -23.94 18.88 -17.77
CA GLY A 36 -23.91 19.92 -16.73
C GLY A 36 -23.30 19.48 -15.39
N VAL A 37 -22.54 18.38 -15.35
CA VAL A 37 -21.64 18.05 -14.22
C VAL A 37 -20.27 18.65 -14.49
N ASN A 38 -19.75 19.42 -13.53
CA ASN A 38 -18.43 20.02 -13.58
C ASN A 38 -17.40 19.09 -12.95
N ASP A 39 -16.21 19.04 -13.52
CA ASP A 39 -15.10 18.28 -12.95
C ASP A 39 -14.43 19.08 -11.81
N CYS A 40 -14.34 18.49 -10.62
CA CYS A 40 -13.65 19.08 -9.50
C CYS A 40 -12.31 18.40 -9.16
N HIS A 41 -11.81 17.52 -10.04
CA HIS A 41 -10.56 16.79 -9.83
C HIS A 41 -9.40 17.70 -9.44
N ASP A 42 -9.16 18.75 -10.20
CA ASP A 42 -8.03 19.66 -9.98
C ASP A 42 -8.17 20.43 -8.66
N LEU A 43 -9.39 20.73 -8.21
CA LEU A 43 -9.63 21.35 -6.90
C LEU A 43 -9.29 20.38 -5.77
N ILE A 44 -9.76 19.13 -5.85
CA ILE A 44 -9.46 18.08 -4.89
C ILE A 44 -7.95 17.80 -4.86
N ALA A 45 -7.31 17.68 -6.02
CA ALA A 45 -5.88 17.46 -6.13
C ALA A 45 -5.07 18.56 -5.42
N ARG A 46 -5.43 19.82 -5.61
CA ARG A 46 -4.78 20.97 -4.93
C ARG A 46 -4.96 20.91 -3.43
N CYS A 47 -6.15 20.60 -2.93
CA CYS A 47 -6.40 20.45 -1.50
C CYS A 47 -5.57 19.31 -0.88
N ARG A 48 -5.33 18.23 -1.64
CA ARG A 48 -4.57 17.05 -1.18
C ARG A 48 -3.06 17.19 -1.34
N MET A 49 -2.58 18.12 -2.15
CA MET A 49 -1.15 18.24 -2.50
C MET A 49 -0.31 18.62 -1.29
N VAL A 50 -0.75 19.57 -0.49
CA VAL A 50 -0.06 20.04 0.71
C VAL A 50 -0.86 19.57 1.92
N LYS A 51 -0.23 18.74 2.78
CA LYS A 51 -0.87 18.16 3.96
C LYS A 51 -0.88 19.17 5.10
N GLN A 52 -1.99 19.21 5.84
CA GLN A 52 -2.09 19.91 7.12
C GLN A 52 -1.37 19.13 8.22
N ASP A 53 -1.07 19.77 9.34
CA ASP A 53 -0.34 19.13 10.45
C ASP A 53 -1.08 17.91 11.01
N GLU A 54 -2.41 17.97 11.09
CA GLU A 54 -3.25 16.87 11.53
C GLU A 54 -3.17 15.67 10.58
N GLU A 55 -3.12 15.91 9.27
CA GLU A 55 -2.96 14.85 8.26
C GLU A 55 -1.58 14.18 8.38
N ILE A 56 -0.54 14.98 8.64
CA ILE A 56 0.81 14.48 8.87
C ILE A 56 0.85 13.56 10.10
N GLU A 57 0.15 13.91 11.18
CA GLU A 57 0.07 13.05 12.36
C GLU A 57 -0.65 11.72 12.07
N GLU A 58 -1.70 11.70 11.26
CA GLU A 58 -2.35 10.45 10.85
C GLU A 58 -1.44 9.59 9.95
N ILE A 59 -0.68 10.19 9.03
CA ILE A 59 0.34 9.48 8.24
C ILE A 59 1.41 8.86 9.15
N LYS A 60 1.90 9.60 10.14
CA LYS A 60 2.87 9.09 11.14
C LYS A 60 2.31 7.91 11.94
N LYS A 61 1.02 7.94 12.29
CA LYS A 61 0.34 6.80 12.94
C LYS A 61 0.28 5.59 12.03
N ALA A 62 -0.11 5.75 10.76
CA ALA A 62 -0.10 4.68 9.77
C ALA A 62 1.30 4.05 9.64
N ILE A 63 2.35 4.87 9.55
CA ILE A 63 3.76 4.42 9.52
C ILE A 63 4.12 3.68 10.81
N SER A 64 3.73 4.18 11.98
CA SER A 64 4.02 3.55 13.27
C SER A 64 3.37 2.16 13.37
N VAL A 65 2.13 2.01 12.92
CA VAL A 65 1.42 0.73 12.89
C VAL A 65 2.10 -0.24 11.91
N THR A 66 2.47 0.23 10.72
CA THR A 66 3.22 -0.56 9.73
C THR A 66 4.55 -1.06 10.28
N ASN A 67 5.30 -0.21 10.98
CA ASN A 67 6.57 -0.62 11.60
C ASN A 67 6.40 -1.73 12.64
N LYS A 68 5.31 -1.75 13.41
CA LYS A 68 5.00 -2.84 14.32
C LYS A 68 4.73 -4.15 13.58
N GLY A 69 4.00 -4.07 12.45
CA GLY A 69 3.76 -5.21 11.57
C GLY A 69 5.06 -5.75 10.96
N ILE A 70 5.92 -4.88 10.45
CA ILE A 70 7.25 -5.25 9.91
C ILE A 70 8.09 -5.92 10.98
N LYS A 71 8.11 -5.40 12.21
CA LYS A 71 8.86 -5.99 13.31
C LYS A 71 8.38 -7.41 13.60
N ALA A 72 7.08 -7.64 13.70
CA ALA A 72 6.52 -8.97 13.94
C ALA A 72 6.85 -9.95 12.81
N LEU A 73 6.78 -9.50 11.56
CA LEU A 73 7.17 -10.27 10.39
C LEU A 73 8.66 -10.65 10.45
N MET A 74 9.55 -9.71 10.78
CA MET A 74 10.99 -9.96 10.90
C MET A 74 11.34 -10.93 12.04
N GLU A 75 10.59 -10.92 13.13
CA GLU A 75 10.78 -11.81 14.27
C GLU A 75 10.31 -13.24 13.99
N ASN A 76 9.39 -13.44 13.04
CA ASN A 76 8.75 -14.72 12.79
C ASN A 76 9.13 -15.38 11.46
N ILE A 77 9.76 -14.66 10.55
CA ILE A 77 10.19 -15.20 9.25
C ILE A 77 11.23 -16.30 9.46
N LYS A 78 11.05 -17.40 8.74
CA LYS A 78 12.03 -18.51 8.68
C LYS A 78 11.84 -19.31 7.40
N PRO A 79 12.89 -20.00 6.91
CA PRO A 79 12.78 -20.95 5.81
C PRO A 79 11.73 -22.02 6.09
N GLY A 80 11.03 -22.46 5.05
CA GLY A 80 9.98 -23.47 5.11
C GLY A 80 8.57 -22.91 5.30
N LEU A 81 8.41 -21.64 5.65
CA LEU A 81 7.11 -20.96 5.60
C LEU A 81 6.75 -20.58 4.17
N TYR A 82 5.46 -20.47 3.90
CA TYR A 82 4.97 -19.81 2.70
C TYR A 82 4.97 -18.30 2.86
N GLU A 83 5.08 -17.57 1.76
CA GLU A 83 5.06 -16.11 1.73
C GLU A 83 3.80 -15.54 2.42
N TYR A 84 2.59 -16.10 2.14
CA TYR A 84 1.34 -15.70 2.81
C TYR A 84 1.32 -15.96 4.31
N GLN A 85 2.07 -16.95 4.79
CA GLN A 85 2.16 -17.22 6.24
C GLN A 85 2.95 -16.13 6.94
N VAL A 86 4.01 -15.63 6.30
CA VAL A 86 4.78 -14.50 6.83
C VAL A 86 3.99 -13.20 6.73
N GLU A 87 3.26 -12.97 5.64
CA GLU A 87 2.31 -11.87 5.48
C GLU A 87 1.30 -11.82 6.64
N SER A 88 0.79 -12.96 7.08
CA SER A 88 -0.21 -13.04 8.17
C SER A 88 0.26 -12.45 9.50
N TYR A 89 1.56 -12.46 9.79
CA TYR A 89 2.11 -11.80 10.99
C TYR A 89 1.98 -10.27 10.89
N PHE A 90 2.17 -9.72 9.70
CA PHE A 90 1.94 -8.31 9.44
C PHE A 90 0.46 -7.96 9.62
N ASP A 91 -0.43 -8.69 8.97
CA ASP A 91 -1.88 -8.46 9.01
C ASP A 91 -2.44 -8.50 10.43
N GLN A 92 -2.01 -9.50 11.21
CA GLN A 92 -2.39 -9.61 12.61
C GLN A 92 -1.98 -8.37 13.41
N GLN A 93 -0.74 -7.92 13.23
CA GLN A 93 -0.21 -6.80 14.00
C GLN A 93 -0.83 -5.46 13.63
N ILE A 94 -1.02 -5.18 12.36
CA ILE A 94 -1.66 -3.92 11.97
C ILE A 94 -3.09 -3.86 12.48
N LYS A 95 -3.84 -4.96 12.39
CA LYS A 95 -5.20 -5.07 12.92
C LYS A 95 -5.23 -4.93 14.45
N PHE A 96 -4.31 -5.58 15.16
CA PHE A 96 -4.19 -5.48 16.61
C PHE A 96 -3.89 -4.05 17.08
N ASN A 97 -3.17 -3.28 16.27
CA ASN A 97 -2.82 -1.88 16.55
C ASN A 97 -3.80 -0.85 15.98
N GLY A 98 -4.99 -1.27 15.55
CA GLY A 98 -6.10 -0.38 15.21
C GLY A 98 -6.09 0.16 13.77
N ALA A 99 -5.32 -0.45 12.86
CA ALA A 99 -5.46 -0.13 11.45
C ALA A 99 -6.85 -0.52 10.93
N SER A 100 -7.40 0.29 10.04
CA SER A 100 -8.66 0.00 9.34
C SER A 100 -8.49 -1.12 8.30
N GLY A 101 -7.27 -1.31 7.80
CA GLY A 101 -6.91 -2.35 6.84
C GLY A 101 -5.47 -2.23 6.34
N ILE A 102 -5.18 -3.00 5.31
CA ILE A 102 -3.95 -2.84 4.52
C ILE A 102 -4.09 -1.62 3.59
N ALA A 103 -2.98 -0.90 3.38
CA ALA A 103 -2.96 0.27 2.51
C ALA A 103 -3.12 -0.10 1.03
N PHE A 104 -2.58 -1.24 0.65
CA PHE A 104 -2.63 -1.85 -0.68
C PHE A 104 -2.35 -3.35 -0.55
N LYS A 105 -2.52 -4.10 -1.63
CA LYS A 105 -2.27 -5.55 -1.60
C LYS A 105 -0.80 -5.83 -1.31
N THR A 106 -0.52 -6.51 -0.21
CA THR A 106 0.83 -6.81 0.26
C THR A 106 1.63 -7.61 -0.76
N ILE A 107 2.88 -7.25 -0.94
CA ILE A 107 3.88 -8.03 -1.67
C ILE A 107 4.77 -8.72 -0.64
N ALA A 108 4.82 -10.04 -0.69
CA ALA A 108 5.75 -10.88 0.07
C ALA A 108 6.47 -11.79 -0.94
N ALA A 109 7.63 -11.38 -1.42
CA ALA A 109 8.28 -11.98 -2.57
C ALA A 109 9.62 -12.59 -2.21
N SER A 110 9.71 -13.93 -2.20
CA SER A 110 10.93 -14.66 -1.87
C SER A 110 11.78 -15.00 -3.10
N GLY A 111 13.09 -14.87 -2.98
CA GLY A 111 14.05 -15.23 -4.01
C GLY A 111 13.76 -14.53 -5.35
N ALA A 112 13.56 -15.30 -6.42
CA ALA A 112 13.31 -14.77 -7.77
C ALA A 112 11.99 -13.98 -7.88
N ASN A 113 11.01 -14.23 -7.03
CA ASN A 113 9.75 -13.51 -7.03
C ASN A 113 9.94 -12.01 -6.73
N GLY A 114 10.97 -11.65 -5.95
CA GLY A 114 11.35 -10.28 -5.67
C GLY A 114 11.76 -9.45 -6.90
N CYS A 115 11.97 -10.10 -8.05
CA CYS A 115 12.24 -9.43 -9.32
C CYS A 115 10.98 -9.19 -10.17
N ILE A 116 9.80 -9.60 -9.69
CA ILE A 116 8.52 -9.45 -10.39
C ILE A 116 7.80 -8.23 -9.80
N LEU A 117 7.60 -7.20 -10.65
CA LEU A 117 6.85 -6.02 -10.24
C LEU A 117 5.40 -6.39 -9.86
N HIS A 118 4.92 -5.81 -8.76
CA HIS A 118 3.58 -6.04 -8.23
C HIS A 118 3.26 -7.53 -8.02
N TYR A 119 4.23 -8.32 -7.53
CA TYR A 119 4.02 -9.71 -7.17
C TYR A 119 3.03 -9.82 -6.02
N HIS A 120 1.85 -10.39 -6.26
CA HIS A 120 0.77 -10.50 -5.28
C HIS A 120 0.31 -11.94 -5.01
N THR A 121 1.00 -12.92 -5.59
CA THR A 121 0.60 -14.32 -5.44
C THR A 121 0.90 -14.85 -4.05
N ASN A 122 2.03 -14.45 -3.46
CA ASN A 122 2.46 -14.72 -2.09
C ASN A 122 2.32 -16.20 -1.67
N ASN A 123 2.54 -17.16 -2.57
CA ASN A 123 2.28 -18.58 -2.33
C ASN A 123 3.49 -19.51 -2.48
N THR A 124 4.68 -18.95 -2.58
CA THR A 124 5.93 -19.72 -2.70
C THR A 124 6.47 -20.07 -1.32
N ILE A 125 7.08 -21.27 -1.20
CA ILE A 125 7.82 -21.66 0.00
C ILE A 125 9.14 -20.90 0.03
N ILE A 126 9.39 -20.20 1.11
CA ILE A 126 10.63 -19.46 1.39
C ILE A 126 11.76 -20.47 1.63
N LYS A 127 12.84 -20.35 0.88
CA LYS A 127 14.00 -21.24 1.00
C LYS A 127 15.06 -20.66 1.94
N ASP A 128 15.95 -21.52 2.41
CA ASP A 128 17.15 -21.06 3.10
C ASP A 128 18.00 -20.20 2.17
N ASN A 129 18.60 -19.13 2.70
CA ASN A 129 19.34 -18.11 1.94
C ASN A 129 18.54 -17.26 0.94
N ASP A 130 17.20 -17.38 0.86
CA ASP A 130 16.41 -16.42 0.11
C ASP A 130 16.49 -15.01 0.75
N LEU A 131 16.58 -14.00 -0.08
CA LEU A 131 16.13 -12.66 0.30
C LEU A 131 14.61 -12.61 0.08
N VAL A 132 13.91 -12.03 1.03
CA VAL A 132 12.46 -11.80 0.91
C VAL A 132 12.20 -10.32 0.94
N LEU A 133 11.60 -9.83 -0.15
CA LEU A 133 11.15 -8.46 -0.30
C LEU A 133 9.72 -8.37 0.22
N PHE A 134 9.50 -7.45 1.12
CA PHE A 134 8.18 -7.07 1.61
C PHE A 134 7.89 -5.63 1.21
N ASP A 135 6.79 -5.43 0.51
CA ASP A 135 6.25 -4.13 0.18
C ASP A 135 4.81 -4.09 0.70
N LEU A 136 4.59 -3.26 1.72
CA LEU A 136 3.40 -3.34 2.54
C LEU A 136 3.13 -2.02 3.29
N GLY A 137 1.89 -1.84 3.70
CA GLY A 137 1.48 -0.67 4.45
C GLY A 137 0.15 -0.85 5.18
N ALA A 138 -0.03 -0.13 6.26
CA ALA A 138 -1.29 -0.04 6.99
C ALA A 138 -2.07 1.20 6.57
N GLU A 139 -3.38 1.09 6.58
CA GLU A 139 -4.31 2.21 6.52
C GLU A 139 -4.79 2.56 7.93
N TYR A 140 -4.65 3.82 8.32
CA TYR A 140 -5.12 4.34 9.59
C TYR A 140 -5.87 5.65 9.35
N ASN A 141 -7.13 5.73 9.77
CA ASN A 141 -7.98 6.91 9.56
C ASN A 141 -7.95 7.45 8.12
N LEU A 142 -8.04 6.56 7.12
CA LEU A 142 -7.97 6.86 5.68
C LEU A 142 -6.59 7.32 5.16
N TYR A 143 -5.58 7.43 6.02
CA TYR A 143 -4.20 7.71 5.61
C TYR A 143 -3.40 6.41 5.50
N LYS A 144 -2.59 6.33 4.48
CA LYS A 144 -1.86 5.12 4.10
C LYS A 144 -0.37 5.31 4.25
N SER A 145 0.30 4.26 4.69
CA SER A 145 1.75 4.14 4.65
C SER A 145 2.17 3.16 3.57
N ASP A 146 3.40 3.25 3.15
CA ASP A 146 4.02 2.42 2.12
C ASP A 146 5.49 2.24 2.48
N ILE A 147 5.89 1.00 2.81
CA ILE A 147 7.24 0.71 3.27
C ILE A 147 7.72 -0.59 2.65
N THR A 148 8.85 -0.53 1.94
CA THR A 148 9.52 -1.72 1.41
C THR A 148 10.72 -2.10 2.28
N ARG A 149 10.88 -3.39 2.56
CA ARG A 149 12.08 -3.97 3.22
C ARG A 149 12.46 -5.29 2.57
N THR A 150 13.77 -5.50 2.42
CA THR A 150 14.33 -6.76 1.94
C THR A 150 15.21 -7.37 3.02
N ILE A 151 14.87 -8.57 3.48
CA ILE A 151 15.55 -9.24 4.58
C ILE A 151 15.91 -10.69 4.24
N PRO A 152 16.96 -11.26 4.81
CA PRO A 152 17.29 -12.66 4.61
C PRO A 152 16.35 -13.57 5.42
N ALA A 153 15.82 -14.62 4.78
CA ALA A 153 14.86 -15.55 5.37
C ALA A 153 15.36 -16.25 6.67
N ASN A 154 16.67 -16.51 6.74
CA ASN A 154 17.31 -17.16 7.89
C ASN A 154 17.98 -16.16 8.87
N GLY A 155 17.73 -14.87 8.71
CA GLY A 155 18.30 -13.81 9.57
C GLY A 155 19.77 -13.49 9.29
N LYS A 156 20.41 -14.08 8.27
CA LYS A 156 21.83 -13.87 7.96
C LYS A 156 22.01 -13.57 6.47
N TYR A 157 22.63 -12.44 6.16
CA TYR A 157 23.06 -12.14 4.80
C TYR A 157 24.28 -12.97 4.41
N THR A 158 24.26 -13.58 3.24
CA THR A 158 25.49 -14.06 2.60
C THR A 158 26.42 -12.88 2.27
N ALA A 159 27.70 -13.14 1.99
CA ALA A 159 28.66 -12.08 1.66
C ALA A 159 28.16 -11.22 0.47
N ARG A 160 27.67 -11.89 -0.59
CA ARG A 160 27.15 -11.19 -1.78
C ARG A 160 25.86 -10.40 -1.49
N GLN A 161 24.94 -10.95 -0.74
CA GLN A 161 23.71 -10.24 -0.32
C GLN A 161 24.03 -9.00 0.49
N LYS A 162 24.98 -9.10 1.44
CA LYS A 162 25.41 -7.97 2.25
C LYS A 162 26.08 -6.88 1.42
N GLU A 163 26.90 -7.25 0.45
CA GLU A 163 27.52 -6.31 -0.50
C GLU A 163 26.45 -5.50 -1.25
N ILE A 164 25.47 -6.18 -1.87
CA ILE A 164 24.39 -5.54 -2.63
C ILE A 164 23.53 -4.67 -1.70
N TYR A 165 23.16 -5.19 -0.52
CA TYR A 165 22.37 -4.45 0.45
C TYR A 165 23.06 -3.13 0.87
N ASN A 166 24.37 -3.17 1.11
CA ASN A 166 25.14 -1.98 1.49
C ASN A 166 25.23 -0.96 0.34
N ILE A 167 25.32 -1.41 -0.92
CA ILE A 167 25.27 -0.50 -2.07
C ILE A 167 23.96 0.28 -2.09
N VAL A 168 22.84 -0.41 -1.93
CA VAL A 168 21.50 0.21 -1.91
C VAL A 168 21.31 1.12 -0.68
N LEU A 169 21.85 0.71 0.47
CA LEU A 169 21.74 1.48 1.72
C LEU A 169 22.51 2.80 1.68
N ASN A 170 23.60 2.86 0.95
CA ASN A 170 24.50 4.01 0.88
C ASN A 170 24.25 4.92 -0.36
N GLY A 171 23.33 4.53 -1.25
CA GLY A 171 22.89 5.32 -2.42
C GLY A 171 21.69 6.18 -2.08
#